data_f65712b943b71fe94134c7cf38f9a62e
#
_entry.id   f65712b943b71fe94134c7cf38f9a62e
#
_cell.length_a   1.000
_cell.length_b   1.000
_cell.length_c   1.000
_cell.angle_alpha   90.00
_cell.angle_beta   90.00
_cell.angle_gamma   90.00
#
_symmetry.space_group_name_H-M   'P 1'
#
loop_
_entity.id
_entity.type
_entity.pdbx_description
1 polymer ?
#
loop_
_entity_poly.entity_id
_entity_poly.type
_entity_poly.pdbx_seq_one_letter_code
_entity_poly.pdbx_strand_id
1 'polypeptide(L)'
;MQLSDQPILGDWTIFIEILGQSFQKTFTVAEYVLPTFDVEVKLPPYATYNKSDVVATIKATYTYGKPVKGEVTLTVQPKVRYGHLNVRPLEQFQTKTQIDGSVDIPVNIVRDLNLKRDMFEREIEFFALVEEGLTGRKYNKSNTVKIHEKEIKVELIKTSKTFKPGLKFTSYLKVAYQDDLPVDDNGPPLVLNYGYDHIEEKWNETLNLIPERGMIKFEIFPPKDAFVIGMKAEYRGQRYHMDYVEGAQSPSNNFIQIIMSDQRSPRVGQEIEFEVNATEGIDKLIYEVMGRGDIVLARSIEMANTSTTRFRLMTTHQMAPKSRIIVYYVRRDNKEIVADALNFDVEGVFKTPVAIDTDVRETKPGARVQVKVSTMPQAYVGILGIDQSVLLLKSGNDITQQDVINELESYDSGKTEKPHFPYFEPRIGGRFKRSLWWPGSSTTGEIFDDSGVVILSNGMIHRTIHWRKSFDIF
;
A
#
# COMPACT_ATOMS: atom_id res chain seq x y z
N MET A 1 17.49 -31.48 -4.34
CA MET A 1 17.61 -32.04 -5.70
C MET A 1 19.06 -31.85 -6.13
N GLN A 2 19.78 -32.92 -6.48
CA GLN A 2 21.15 -32.83 -6.93
C GLN A 2 21.15 -32.61 -8.45
N LEU A 3 21.86 -31.59 -8.92
CA LEU A 3 22.08 -31.36 -10.35
C LEU A 3 23.16 -32.32 -10.86
N SER A 4 23.16 -32.60 -12.17
CA SER A 4 24.23 -33.34 -12.83
C SER A 4 25.56 -32.54 -12.79
N ASP A 5 26.71 -33.20 -12.99
CA ASP A 5 28.02 -32.57 -13.01
C ASP A 5 28.16 -31.50 -14.12
N GLN A 6 27.35 -31.60 -15.18
CA GLN A 6 27.22 -30.61 -16.26
C GLN A 6 25.75 -30.32 -16.49
N PRO A 7 25.11 -29.45 -15.67
CA PRO A 7 23.73 -29.13 -15.81
C PRO A 7 23.48 -28.25 -17.04
N ILE A 8 22.36 -28.44 -17.70
CA ILE A 8 21.92 -27.54 -18.76
C ILE A 8 21.60 -26.18 -18.13
N LEU A 9 22.25 -25.12 -18.63
CA LEU A 9 22.00 -23.75 -18.16
C LEU A 9 20.64 -23.24 -18.69
N GLY A 10 20.00 -22.40 -17.90
CA GLY A 10 18.71 -21.79 -18.24
C GLY A 10 17.65 -22.04 -17.17
N ASP A 11 16.40 -21.73 -17.53
CA ASP A 11 15.28 -21.85 -16.62
C ASP A 11 14.73 -23.29 -16.59
N TRP A 12 14.67 -23.82 -15.39
CA TRP A 12 14.14 -25.13 -15.07
C TRP A 12 12.83 -24.98 -14.33
N THR A 13 11.84 -25.82 -14.68
CA THR A 13 10.55 -25.81 -14.00
C THR A 13 10.31 -27.15 -13.32
N ILE A 14 10.05 -27.09 -12.02
CA ILE A 14 9.59 -28.23 -11.23
C ILE A 14 8.06 -28.25 -11.33
N PHE A 15 7.50 -29.36 -11.77
CA PHE A 15 6.07 -29.61 -11.76
C PHE A 15 5.74 -30.60 -10.65
N ILE A 16 4.75 -30.30 -9.86
CA ILE A 16 4.23 -31.17 -8.81
C ILE A 16 2.72 -31.31 -9.03
N GLU A 17 2.23 -32.53 -9.12
CA GLU A 17 0.81 -32.83 -9.23
C GLU A 17 0.34 -33.58 -7.98
N ILE A 18 -0.66 -33.00 -7.28
CA ILE A 18 -1.25 -33.57 -6.07
C ILE A 18 -2.76 -33.49 -6.18
N LEU A 19 -3.43 -34.65 -6.11
CA LEU A 19 -4.90 -34.74 -6.13
C LEU A 19 -5.56 -34.01 -7.31
N GLY A 20 -4.91 -34.06 -8.50
CA GLY A 20 -5.40 -33.43 -9.72
C GLY A 20 -5.16 -31.91 -9.81
N GLN A 21 -4.44 -31.32 -8.84
CA GLN A 21 -3.95 -29.96 -8.91
C GLN A 21 -2.48 -29.95 -9.28
N SER A 22 -2.10 -29.09 -10.23
CA SER A 22 -0.72 -28.93 -10.66
C SER A 22 -0.12 -27.64 -10.12
N PHE A 23 1.07 -27.77 -9.53
CA PHE A 23 1.87 -26.66 -9.05
C PHE A 23 3.18 -26.61 -9.84
N GLN A 24 3.64 -25.40 -10.15
CA GLN A 24 4.91 -25.24 -10.84
C GLN A 24 5.78 -24.18 -10.15
N LYS A 25 7.09 -24.45 -10.10
CA LYS A 25 8.09 -23.48 -9.62
C LYS A 25 9.26 -23.48 -10.57
N THR A 26 9.55 -22.32 -11.15
CA THR A 26 10.71 -22.13 -12.02
C THR A 26 11.91 -21.66 -11.22
N PHE A 27 13.09 -22.21 -11.52
CA PHE A 27 14.37 -21.74 -11.02
C PHE A 27 15.40 -21.72 -12.15
N THR A 28 16.39 -20.82 -12.05
CA THR A 28 17.42 -20.64 -13.08
C THR A 28 18.67 -21.39 -12.67
N VAL A 29 19.24 -22.17 -13.58
CA VAL A 29 20.57 -22.79 -13.47
C VAL A 29 21.53 -21.97 -14.33
N ALA A 30 22.55 -21.39 -13.71
CA ALA A 30 23.54 -20.55 -14.39
C ALA A 30 24.93 -20.77 -13.79
N GLU A 31 25.96 -20.61 -14.62
CA GLU A 31 27.32 -20.44 -14.12
C GLU A 31 27.44 -19.05 -13.48
N TYR A 32 28.06 -18.97 -12.34
CA TYR A 32 28.32 -17.72 -11.66
C TYR A 32 29.71 -17.64 -11.07
N VAL A 33 30.25 -16.44 -11.04
CA VAL A 33 31.46 -16.12 -10.32
C VAL A 33 31.06 -15.35 -9.06
N LEU A 34 31.44 -15.84 -7.89
CA LEU A 34 31.18 -15.12 -6.64
C LEU A 34 31.81 -13.72 -6.71
N PRO A 35 31.04 -12.66 -6.48
CA PRO A 35 31.59 -11.32 -6.45
C PRO A 35 32.63 -11.23 -5.34
N THR A 36 33.79 -10.64 -5.65
CA THR A 36 34.85 -10.43 -4.67
C THR A 36 34.56 -9.29 -3.72
N PHE A 37 33.77 -8.33 -4.17
CA PHE A 37 33.30 -7.22 -3.34
C PHE A 37 31.89 -6.79 -3.76
N ASP A 38 31.19 -6.14 -2.85
CA ASP A 38 29.87 -5.55 -3.08
C ASP A 38 29.96 -4.03 -3.17
N VAL A 39 29.05 -3.44 -3.95
CA VAL A 39 28.89 -1.99 -4.10
C VAL A 39 27.51 -1.61 -3.62
N GLU A 40 27.43 -0.65 -2.71
CA GLU A 40 26.18 -0.07 -2.20
C GLU A 40 26.11 1.40 -2.58
N VAL A 41 24.93 1.87 -3.03
CA VAL A 41 24.64 3.27 -3.31
C VAL A 41 23.55 3.73 -2.35
N LYS A 42 23.92 4.56 -1.36
CA LYS A 42 22.97 5.16 -0.41
C LYS A 42 22.61 6.56 -0.87
N LEU A 43 21.32 6.84 -0.89
CA LEU A 43 20.76 8.12 -1.25
C LEU A 43 19.81 8.59 -0.15
N PRO A 44 19.53 9.89 -0.04
CA PRO A 44 18.42 10.36 0.78
C PRO A 44 17.10 9.77 0.27
N PRO A 45 16.09 9.63 1.13
CA PRO A 45 14.81 8.99 0.76
C PRO A 45 14.05 9.75 -0.33
N TYR A 46 14.23 11.06 -0.42
CA TYR A 46 13.66 11.91 -1.46
C TYR A 46 14.48 13.19 -1.66
N ALA A 47 14.18 13.93 -2.71
CA ALA A 47 14.63 15.28 -2.96
C ALA A 47 13.46 16.18 -3.36
N THR A 48 13.66 17.51 -3.29
CA THR A 48 12.70 18.49 -3.83
C THR A 48 13.42 19.49 -4.70
N TYR A 49 12.68 20.22 -5.54
CA TYR A 49 13.29 21.26 -6.37
C TYR A 49 13.97 22.37 -5.53
N ASN A 50 13.54 22.58 -4.29
CA ASN A 50 14.13 23.55 -3.37
C ASN A 50 15.30 22.97 -2.54
N LYS A 51 15.32 21.63 -2.34
CA LYS A 51 16.37 20.87 -1.65
C LYS A 51 16.89 19.81 -2.61
N SER A 52 17.63 20.27 -3.63
CA SER A 52 18.10 19.46 -4.75
C SER A 52 19.54 18.96 -4.61
N ASP A 53 20.22 19.31 -3.53
CA ASP A 53 21.54 18.79 -3.21
C ASP A 53 21.40 17.40 -2.61
N VAL A 54 21.81 16.39 -3.38
CA VAL A 54 21.78 14.99 -3.02
C VAL A 54 23.19 14.51 -2.79
N VAL A 55 23.50 13.98 -1.61
CA VAL A 55 24.76 13.32 -1.33
C VAL A 55 24.59 11.83 -1.61
N ALA A 56 25.29 11.32 -2.62
CA ALA A 56 25.37 9.90 -2.90
C ALA A 56 26.54 9.29 -2.14
N THR A 57 26.27 8.45 -1.13
CA THR A 57 27.30 7.68 -0.43
C THR A 57 27.49 6.36 -1.16
N ILE A 58 28.66 6.19 -1.80
CA ILE A 58 29.06 4.96 -2.46
C ILE A 58 29.94 4.17 -1.49
N LYS A 59 29.57 2.90 -1.25
CA LYS A 59 30.31 2.02 -0.35
C LYS A 59 30.73 0.77 -1.10
N ALA A 60 32.01 0.41 -1.01
CA ALA A 60 32.56 -0.79 -1.63
C ALA A 60 33.31 -1.61 -0.59
N THR A 61 32.88 -2.86 -0.39
CA THR A 61 33.39 -3.71 0.67
C THR A 61 33.64 -5.13 0.13
N TYR A 62 34.83 -5.68 0.35
CA TYR A 62 35.10 -7.08 0.04
C TYR A 62 34.18 -8.01 0.84
N THR A 63 33.87 -9.19 0.30
CA THR A 63 33.01 -10.19 0.96
C THR A 63 33.49 -10.60 2.34
N TYR A 64 34.81 -10.46 2.60
CA TYR A 64 35.42 -10.68 3.91
C TYR A 64 35.49 -9.41 4.81
N GLY A 65 34.75 -8.35 4.47
CA GLY A 65 34.52 -7.19 5.32
C GLY A 65 35.56 -6.06 5.24
N LYS A 66 36.65 -6.18 4.43
CA LYS A 66 37.60 -5.08 4.27
C LYS A 66 37.18 -4.05 3.23
N PRO A 67 37.61 -2.77 3.38
CA PRO A 67 37.33 -1.72 2.41
C PRO A 67 38.02 -1.96 1.06
N VAL A 68 37.35 -1.64 -0.03
CA VAL A 68 37.88 -1.66 -1.39
C VAL A 68 38.55 -0.31 -1.69
N LYS A 69 39.78 -0.35 -2.23
CA LYS A 69 40.49 0.83 -2.75
C LYS A 69 40.45 0.83 -4.26
N GLY A 70 40.09 1.97 -4.85
CA GLY A 70 39.98 2.07 -6.31
C GLY A 70 39.35 3.39 -6.77
N GLU A 71 38.74 3.37 -7.95
CA GLU A 71 38.09 4.51 -8.56
C GLU A 71 36.56 4.25 -8.70
N VAL A 72 35.76 5.25 -8.38
CA VAL A 72 34.31 5.26 -8.62
C VAL A 72 34.01 6.17 -9.78
N THR A 73 33.25 5.69 -10.75
CA THR A 73 32.55 6.49 -11.76
C THR A 73 31.08 6.53 -11.39
N LEU A 74 30.58 7.70 -11.00
CA LEU A 74 29.17 7.93 -10.73
C LEU A 74 28.50 8.59 -11.94
N THR A 75 27.45 7.97 -12.44
CA THR A 75 26.58 8.49 -13.49
C THR A 75 25.21 8.77 -12.93
N VAL A 76 24.71 9.99 -13.13
CA VAL A 76 23.40 10.43 -12.64
C VAL A 76 22.54 10.86 -13.82
N GLN A 77 21.33 10.30 -13.92
CA GLN A 77 20.42 10.57 -15.04
C GLN A 77 18.96 10.43 -14.62
N PRO A 78 18.03 11.19 -15.21
CA PRO A 78 16.61 10.96 -15.03
C PRO A 78 16.17 9.65 -15.69
N LYS A 79 15.37 8.83 -14.97
CA LYS A 79 14.72 7.66 -15.57
C LYS A 79 13.64 8.10 -16.54
N VAL A 80 13.77 7.70 -17.80
CA VAL A 80 12.73 7.94 -18.81
C VAL A 80 11.62 6.92 -18.62
N ARG A 81 10.41 7.37 -18.28
CA ARG A 81 9.22 6.51 -18.40
C ARG A 81 8.84 6.43 -19.89
N TYR A 82 8.81 5.22 -20.42
CA TYR A 82 8.32 4.96 -21.79
C TYR A 82 6.89 5.51 -21.94
N GLY A 83 6.66 6.45 -22.88
CA GLY A 83 5.34 6.99 -23.19
C GLY A 83 5.29 8.44 -23.67
N HIS A 84 6.32 9.25 -23.48
CA HIS A 84 6.33 10.64 -23.97
C HIS A 84 7.22 10.78 -25.21
N LEU A 85 6.62 10.67 -26.38
CA LEU A 85 7.18 11.06 -27.67
C LEU A 85 7.42 12.59 -27.66
N ASN A 86 8.65 13.03 -27.53
CA ASN A 86 9.24 14.37 -27.61
C ASN A 86 9.95 14.83 -26.32
N VAL A 87 10.66 13.95 -25.64
CA VAL A 87 11.57 14.39 -24.59
C VAL A 87 12.91 14.73 -25.24
N ARG A 88 13.37 15.98 -25.09
CA ARG A 88 14.76 16.33 -25.37
C ARG A 88 15.67 15.35 -24.63
N PRO A 89 16.85 14.96 -25.19
CA PRO A 89 17.78 14.15 -24.44
C PRO A 89 17.99 14.81 -23.07
N LEU A 90 17.65 14.07 -22.01
CA LEU A 90 17.85 14.54 -20.65
C LEU A 90 19.36 14.56 -20.40
N GLU A 91 19.84 15.64 -19.80
CA GLU A 91 21.27 15.77 -19.51
C GLU A 91 21.67 14.71 -18.49
N GLN A 92 22.86 14.15 -18.70
CA GLN A 92 23.48 13.16 -17.84
C GLN A 92 24.68 13.83 -17.16
N PHE A 93 24.76 13.67 -15.85
CA PHE A 93 25.93 14.10 -15.08
C PHE A 93 26.84 12.92 -14.81
N GLN A 94 28.14 13.07 -14.98
CA GLN A 94 29.12 12.05 -14.69
C GLN A 94 30.30 12.64 -13.95
N THR A 95 30.77 11.94 -12.93
CA THR A 95 31.98 12.30 -12.17
C THR A 95 32.78 11.06 -11.79
N LYS A 96 34.09 11.24 -11.57
CA LYS A 96 35.00 10.20 -11.12
C LYS A 96 35.73 10.65 -9.86
N THR A 97 35.90 9.74 -8.92
CA THR A 97 36.63 10.01 -7.69
C THR A 97 37.27 8.74 -7.12
N GLN A 98 38.27 8.90 -6.25
CA GLN A 98 38.89 7.79 -5.56
C GLN A 98 38.03 7.31 -4.40
N ILE A 99 38.04 5.99 -4.14
CA ILE A 99 37.34 5.35 -3.03
C ILE A 99 38.32 4.56 -2.15
N ASP A 100 38.14 4.65 -0.84
CA ASP A 100 38.73 3.80 0.18
C ASP A 100 37.62 3.30 1.11
N GLY A 101 36.92 2.26 0.68
CA GLY A 101 35.75 1.69 1.33
C GLY A 101 34.46 2.51 1.18
N SER A 102 34.54 3.82 1.28
CA SER A 102 33.36 4.71 1.14
C SER A 102 33.74 6.08 0.63
N VAL A 103 32.85 6.72 -0.14
CA VAL A 103 33.00 8.10 -0.59
C VAL A 103 31.64 8.78 -0.71
N ASP A 104 31.58 10.04 -0.30
CA ASP A 104 30.39 10.89 -0.44
C ASP A 104 30.56 11.80 -1.65
N ILE A 105 29.62 11.73 -2.57
CA ILE A 105 29.63 12.54 -3.80
C ILE A 105 28.40 13.44 -3.80
N PRO A 106 28.57 14.75 -3.60
CA PRO A 106 27.46 15.70 -3.67
C PRO A 106 27.10 15.98 -5.14
N VAL A 107 25.80 15.95 -5.45
CA VAL A 107 25.24 16.24 -6.76
C VAL A 107 24.04 17.15 -6.60
N ASN A 108 24.01 18.29 -7.27
CA ASN A 108 22.80 19.12 -7.34
C ASN A 108 21.97 18.65 -8.53
N ILE A 109 20.98 17.78 -8.29
CA ILE A 109 20.21 17.12 -9.34
C ILE A 109 19.42 18.09 -10.24
N VAL A 110 19.03 19.26 -9.75
CA VAL A 110 18.32 20.26 -10.57
C VAL A 110 19.30 21.00 -11.49
N ARG A 111 20.42 21.49 -10.96
CA ARG A 111 21.43 22.24 -11.72
C ARG A 111 22.19 21.35 -12.67
N ASP A 112 22.70 20.21 -12.16
CA ASP A 112 23.65 19.36 -12.89
C ASP A 112 22.97 18.52 -13.97
N LEU A 113 21.65 18.32 -13.88
CA LEU A 113 20.81 17.67 -14.89
C LEU A 113 19.90 18.65 -15.66
N ASN A 114 20.08 19.97 -15.43
CA ASN A 114 19.27 21.03 -16.07
C ASN A 114 17.74 20.75 -16.00
N LEU A 115 17.28 20.27 -14.82
CA LEU A 115 15.88 19.90 -14.64
C LEU A 115 15.00 21.15 -14.54
N LYS A 116 13.99 21.22 -15.39
CA LYS A 116 12.95 22.23 -15.24
C LYS A 116 11.94 21.78 -14.18
N ARG A 117 11.55 22.74 -13.32
CA ARG A 117 10.47 22.51 -12.36
C ARG A 117 9.16 22.24 -13.12
N ASP A 118 8.57 21.11 -12.88
CA ASP A 118 7.25 20.75 -13.36
C ASP A 118 6.45 20.08 -12.23
N MET A 119 5.16 19.86 -12.46
CA MET A 119 4.26 19.25 -11.46
C MET A 119 4.41 17.72 -11.35
N PHE A 120 5.33 17.13 -12.12
CA PHE A 120 5.48 15.68 -12.17
C PHE A 120 6.62 15.21 -11.28
N GLU A 121 6.38 14.13 -10.55
CA GLU A 121 7.44 13.41 -9.86
C GLU A 121 8.37 12.76 -10.90
N ARG A 122 9.66 12.87 -10.66
CA ARG A 122 10.69 12.24 -11.49
C ARG A 122 11.56 11.33 -10.65
N GLU A 123 11.96 10.21 -11.24
CA GLU A 123 12.97 9.33 -10.67
C GLU A 123 14.34 9.66 -11.28
N ILE A 124 15.31 9.88 -10.42
CA ILE A 124 16.70 10.14 -10.81
C ILE A 124 17.51 8.91 -10.41
N GLU A 125 18.16 8.30 -11.41
CA GLU A 125 19.01 7.13 -11.20
C GLU A 125 20.45 7.58 -10.94
N PHE A 126 21.06 6.98 -9.93
CA PHE A 126 22.46 7.08 -9.58
C PHE A 126 23.10 5.72 -9.83
N PHE A 127 23.90 5.63 -10.87
CA PHE A 127 24.63 4.42 -11.26
C PHE A 127 26.10 4.58 -10.90
N ALA A 128 26.59 3.77 -9.97
CA ALA A 128 27.99 3.74 -9.55
C ALA A 128 28.69 2.52 -10.14
N LEU A 129 29.82 2.74 -10.81
CA LEU A 129 30.74 1.73 -11.25
C LEU A 129 32.04 1.87 -10.44
N VAL A 130 32.38 0.86 -9.68
CA VAL A 130 33.62 0.82 -8.88
C VAL A 130 34.63 -0.09 -9.57
N GLU A 131 35.82 0.44 -9.83
CA GLU A 131 36.96 -0.28 -10.33
C GLU A 131 38.02 -0.45 -9.21
N GLU A 132 38.29 -1.69 -8.83
CA GLU A 132 39.25 -2.01 -7.80
C GLU A 132 40.69 -1.80 -8.32
N GLY A 133 41.51 -1.10 -7.54
CA GLY A 133 42.81 -0.61 -7.99
C GLY A 133 43.91 -1.68 -8.20
N LEU A 134 43.78 -2.85 -7.57
CA LEU A 134 44.83 -3.90 -7.67
C LEU A 134 44.59 -4.84 -8.85
N THR A 135 43.33 -5.27 -9.07
CA THR A 135 42.99 -6.28 -10.08
C THR A 135 42.26 -5.71 -11.28
N GLY A 136 41.80 -4.44 -11.21
CA GLY A 136 40.98 -3.81 -12.23
C GLY A 136 39.58 -4.40 -12.35
N ARG A 137 39.13 -5.19 -11.38
CA ARG A 137 37.77 -5.75 -11.35
C ARG A 137 36.75 -4.64 -11.17
N LYS A 138 35.61 -4.76 -11.87
CA LYS A 138 34.57 -3.75 -11.90
C LYS A 138 33.26 -4.35 -11.43
N TYR A 139 32.61 -3.67 -10.46
CA TYR A 139 31.26 -3.96 -10.05
C TYR A 139 30.44 -2.67 -10.04
N ASN A 140 29.18 -2.81 -10.35
CA ASN A 140 28.27 -1.68 -10.41
C ASN A 140 27.04 -1.90 -9.52
N LYS A 141 26.42 -0.79 -9.13
CA LYS A 141 25.14 -0.75 -8.47
C LYS A 141 24.43 0.53 -8.84
N SER A 142 23.10 0.47 -8.98
CA SER A 142 22.28 1.65 -9.12
C SER A 142 21.28 1.76 -7.98
N ASN A 143 20.92 2.98 -7.66
CA ASN A 143 19.82 3.33 -6.77
C ASN A 143 19.10 4.56 -7.33
N THR A 144 17.87 4.82 -6.87
CA THR A 144 17.04 5.92 -7.37
C THR A 144 16.54 6.81 -6.25
N VAL A 145 16.49 8.11 -6.50
CA VAL A 145 15.84 9.10 -5.64
C VAL A 145 14.69 9.74 -6.43
N LYS A 146 13.54 9.95 -5.76
CA LYS A 146 12.43 10.71 -6.34
C LYS A 146 12.57 12.18 -6.02
N ILE A 147 12.38 13.04 -7.02
CA ILE A 147 12.26 14.48 -6.81
C ILE A 147 10.78 14.87 -6.81
N HIS A 148 10.36 15.54 -5.75
CA HIS A 148 8.99 15.99 -5.53
C HIS A 148 8.88 17.51 -5.63
N GLU A 149 7.72 18.01 -6.02
CA GLU A 149 7.44 19.45 -6.02
C GLU A 149 7.39 20.02 -4.60
N LYS A 150 6.75 19.26 -3.69
CA LYS A 150 6.52 19.67 -2.29
C LYS A 150 7.25 18.74 -1.34
N GLU A 151 7.76 19.30 -0.25
CA GLU A 151 8.44 18.54 0.80
C GLU A 151 7.48 17.74 1.67
N ILE A 152 6.28 18.29 1.88
CA ILE A 152 5.21 17.68 2.68
C ILE A 152 4.14 17.15 1.74
N LYS A 153 3.58 16.02 2.09
CA LYS A 153 2.37 15.45 1.48
C LYS A 153 1.23 15.45 2.50
N VAL A 154 0.03 15.70 1.99
CA VAL A 154 -1.22 15.62 2.76
C VAL A 154 -2.11 14.62 2.04
N GLU A 155 -2.41 13.52 2.70
CA GLU A 155 -3.17 12.41 2.13
C GLU A 155 -4.47 12.23 2.91
N LEU A 156 -5.59 12.07 2.19
CA LEU A 156 -6.88 11.73 2.78
C LEU A 156 -6.95 10.22 3.01
N ILE A 157 -7.07 9.81 4.28
CA ILE A 157 -7.31 8.43 4.67
C ILE A 157 -8.80 8.28 4.95
N LYS A 158 -9.51 7.68 4.00
CA LYS A 158 -10.95 7.45 4.09
C LYS A 158 -11.23 6.26 5.01
N THR A 159 -12.13 6.42 5.98
CA THR A 159 -12.62 5.32 6.82
C THR A 159 -13.65 4.45 6.11
N SER A 160 -14.26 5.01 5.06
CA SER A 160 -15.19 4.31 4.17
C SER A 160 -15.01 4.81 2.73
N LYS A 161 -15.37 3.98 1.75
CA LYS A 161 -15.29 4.31 0.31
C LYS A 161 -16.16 5.52 -0.04
N THR A 162 -17.35 5.57 0.56
CA THR A 162 -18.35 6.64 0.37
C THR A 162 -18.80 7.18 1.71
N PHE A 163 -19.28 8.43 1.75
CA PHE A 163 -20.00 8.91 2.91
C PHE A 163 -21.50 8.55 2.82
N LYS A 164 -22.19 8.56 3.95
CA LYS A 164 -23.63 8.31 4.02
C LYS A 164 -24.32 9.65 4.26
N PRO A 165 -25.11 10.18 3.29
CA PRO A 165 -25.85 11.41 3.48
C PRO A 165 -26.71 11.40 4.74
N GLY A 166 -26.63 12.46 5.54
CA GLY A 166 -27.34 12.57 6.81
C GLY A 166 -26.70 11.85 8.00
N LEU A 167 -25.59 11.14 7.82
CA LEU A 167 -24.81 10.51 8.87
C LEU A 167 -23.42 11.15 8.97
N LYS A 168 -22.81 11.02 10.14
CA LYS A 168 -21.47 11.56 10.42
C LYS A 168 -20.41 10.90 9.53
N PHE A 169 -19.66 11.71 8.80
CA PHE A 169 -18.49 11.27 8.06
C PHE A 169 -17.24 11.58 8.88
N THR A 170 -16.51 10.53 9.26
CA THR A 170 -15.22 10.63 9.94
C THR A 170 -14.12 10.22 8.97
N SER A 171 -13.05 10.99 8.92
CA SER A 171 -11.88 10.65 8.10
C SER A 171 -10.60 11.20 8.73
N TYR A 172 -9.45 10.88 8.13
CA TYR A 172 -8.16 11.32 8.62
C TYR A 172 -7.38 12.00 7.51
N LEU A 173 -6.57 12.99 7.89
CA LEU A 173 -5.50 13.51 7.05
C LEU A 173 -4.17 13.05 7.62
N LYS A 174 -3.35 12.42 6.78
CA LYS A 174 -1.95 12.13 7.06
C LYS A 174 -1.12 13.29 6.52
N VAL A 175 -0.41 13.96 7.40
CA VAL A 175 0.51 15.07 7.08
C VAL A 175 1.92 14.58 7.36
N ALA A 176 2.68 14.32 6.32
CA ALA A 176 4.00 13.71 6.45
C ALA A 176 4.99 14.31 5.44
N TYR A 177 6.28 14.12 5.69
CA TYR A 177 7.30 14.32 4.68
C TYR A 177 7.21 13.23 3.60
N GLN A 178 7.93 13.38 2.50
CA GLN A 178 7.88 12.43 1.38
C GLN A 178 8.41 11.04 1.73
N ASP A 179 9.18 10.91 2.80
CA ASP A 179 9.67 9.65 3.38
C ASP A 179 8.74 9.03 4.42
N ASP A 180 7.50 9.51 4.49
CA ASP A 180 6.48 9.09 5.46
C ASP A 180 6.75 9.46 6.94
N LEU A 181 7.84 10.18 7.23
CA LEU A 181 8.04 10.72 8.58
C LEU A 181 7.00 11.78 8.90
N PRO A 182 6.40 11.75 10.09
CA PRO A 182 5.38 12.73 10.48
C PRO A 182 5.98 14.13 10.58
N VAL A 183 5.17 15.15 10.29
CA VAL A 183 5.55 16.53 10.56
C VAL A 183 5.53 16.82 12.07
N ASP A 184 6.32 17.83 12.49
CA ASP A 184 6.34 18.28 13.88
C ASP A 184 4.96 18.80 14.33
N ASP A 185 4.55 18.41 15.54
CA ASP A 185 3.28 18.77 16.16
C ASP A 185 3.18 20.28 16.51
N ASN A 186 4.30 21.00 16.54
CA ASN A 186 4.38 22.42 16.84
C ASN A 186 4.21 23.33 15.61
N GLY A 187 3.73 22.80 14.49
CA GLY A 187 3.50 23.55 13.27
C GLY A 187 2.22 24.41 13.31
N PRO A 188 2.01 25.26 12.28
CA PRO A 188 0.77 25.99 12.14
C PRO A 188 -0.40 25.03 11.93
N PRO A 189 -1.66 25.42 12.24
CA PRO A 189 -2.81 24.59 11.92
C PRO A 189 -2.94 24.37 10.41
N LEU A 190 -3.42 23.20 10.03
CA LEU A 190 -3.85 22.90 8.69
C LEU A 190 -5.27 23.44 8.51
N VAL A 191 -5.51 24.17 7.45
CA VAL A 191 -6.83 24.69 7.09
C VAL A 191 -7.45 23.77 6.06
N LEU A 192 -8.54 23.07 6.42
CA LEU A 192 -9.32 22.24 5.53
C LEU A 192 -10.56 23.00 5.07
N ASN A 193 -10.61 23.35 3.78
CA ASN A 193 -11.81 23.92 3.15
C ASN A 193 -12.57 22.80 2.43
N TYR A 194 -13.90 22.76 2.61
CA TYR A 194 -14.71 21.73 2.02
C TYR A 194 -16.13 22.23 1.67
N GLY A 195 -16.83 21.45 0.87
CA GLY A 195 -18.20 21.70 0.49
C GLY A 195 -18.83 20.49 -0.20
N TYR A 196 -20.10 20.63 -0.54
CA TYR A 196 -20.92 19.52 -1.06
C TYR A 196 -21.21 19.67 -2.56
N ASP A 197 -20.26 20.20 -3.31
CA ASP A 197 -20.33 20.42 -4.77
C ASP A 197 -18.98 20.10 -5.41
N HIS A 198 -18.96 19.78 -6.71
CA HIS A 198 -17.73 19.64 -7.49
C HIS A 198 -17.04 20.96 -7.80
N ILE A 199 -17.73 22.08 -7.58
CA ILE A 199 -17.24 23.42 -7.88
C ILE A 199 -16.63 24.02 -6.62
N GLU A 200 -15.31 24.21 -6.63
CA GLU A 200 -14.53 24.67 -5.47
C GLU A 200 -15.01 26.03 -4.94
N GLU A 201 -15.45 26.94 -5.84
CA GLU A 201 -15.95 28.27 -5.48
C GLU A 201 -17.23 28.23 -4.61
N LYS A 202 -17.91 27.10 -4.56
CA LYS A 202 -19.09 26.90 -3.72
C LYS A 202 -18.78 26.31 -2.34
N TRP A 203 -17.50 25.99 -2.08
CA TRP A 203 -17.11 25.45 -0.78
C TRP A 203 -16.97 26.59 0.23
N ASN A 204 -17.81 26.59 1.22
CA ASN A 204 -17.93 27.63 2.23
C ASN A 204 -17.63 27.15 3.66
N GLU A 205 -17.32 25.87 3.85
CA GLU A 205 -17.02 25.29 5.14
C GLU A 205 -15.51 25.24 5.37
N THR A 206 -15.09 25.51 6.61
CA THR A 206 -13.67 25.53 6.96
C THR A 206 -13.43 24.92 8.34
N LEU A 207 -12.41 24.06 8.44
CA LEU A 207 -11.91 23.50 9.69
C LEU A 207 -10.44 23.87 9.88
N ASN A 208 -10.07 24.31 11.09
CA ASN A 208 -8.70 24.53 11.50
C ASN A 208 -8.26 23.32 12.34
N LEU A 209 -7.29 22.58 11.84
CA LEU A 209 -6.92 21.26 12.34
C LEU A 209 -5.43 21.25 12.72
N ILE A 210 -5.11 20.64 13.85
CA ILE A 210 -3.72 20.54 14.34
C ILE A 210 -3.26 19.08 14.15
N PRO A 211 -2.13 18.84 13.45
CA PRO A 211 -1.57 17.50 13.35
C PRO A 211 -1.07 17.00 14.72
N GLU A 212 -1.43 15.78 15.06
CA GLU A 212 -0.85 15.04 16.19
C GLU A 212 -0.06 13.86 15.62
N ARG A 213 1.26 13.90 15.75
CA ARG A 213 2.18 12.92 15.13
C ARG A 213 1.91 12.72 13.64
N GLY A 214 1.63 13.83 12.93
CA GLY A 214 1.32 13.81 11.51
C GLY A 214 -0.07 13.29 11.13
N MET A 215 -0.95 13.01 12.10
CA MET A 215 -2.32 12.57 11.85
C MET A 215 -3.33 13.59 12.36
N ILE A 216 -4.39 13.77 11.59
CA ILE A 216 -5.50 14.66 11.95
C ILE A 216 -6.80 13.86 11.76
N LYS A 217 -7.56 13.67 12.83
CA LYS A 217 -8.94 13.20 12.74
C LYS A 217 -9.87 14.39 12.52
N PHE A 218 -10.80 14.28 11.58
CA PHE A 218 -11.84 15.27 11.40
C PHE A 218 -13.19 14.60 11.17
N GLU A 219 -14.25 15.33 11.52
CA GLU A 219 -15.62 14.87 11.42
C GLU A 219 -16.47 15.96 10.77
N ILE A 220 -17.28 15.58 9.80
CA ILE A 220 -18.26 16.47 9.14
C ILE A 220 -19.61 15.79 9.07
N PHE A 221 -20.67 16.58 8.98
CA PHE A 221 -22.06 16.11 8.92
C PHE A 221 -22.68 16.54 7.58
N PRO A 222 -22.52 15.68 6.53
CA PRO A 222 -23.07 16.00 5.24
C PRO A 222 -24.60 16.10 5.31
N PRO A 223 -25.22 17.08 4.65
CA PRO A 223 -26.68 17.16 4.54
C PRO A 223 -27.25 15.94 3.81
N LYS A 224 -28.55 15.66 4.00
CA LYS A 224 -29.21 14.47 3.43
C LYS A 224 -29.24 14.46 1.90
N ASP A 225 -29.13 15.60 1.27
CA ASP A 225 -29.12 15.83 -0.18
C ASP A 225 -27.70 15.94 -0.76
N ALA A 226 -26.66 15.83 0.07
CA ALA A 226 -25.29 15.84 -0.40
C ALA A 226 -24.98 14.58 -1.22
N PHE A 227 -24.36 14.75 -2.39
CA PHE A 227 -23.95 13.65 -3.25
C PHE A 227 -22.42 13.54 -3.39
N VAL A 228 -21.68 14.59 -3.01
CA VAL A 228 -20.23 14.66 -3.06
C VAL A 228 -19.69 15.55 -1.93
N ILE A 229 -18.51 15.22 -1.42
CA ILE A 229 -17.72 16.11 -0.59
C ILE A 229 -16.45 16.44 -1.36
N GLY A 230 -16.25 17.71 -1.69
CA GLY A 230 -15.02 18.24 -2.22
C GLY A 230 -14.19 18.85 -1.09
N MET A 231 -12.87 18.66 -1.12
CA MET A 231 -11.97 19.12 -0.06
C MET A 231 -10.64 19.61 -0.62
N LYS A 232 -10.07 20.65 0.02
CA LYS A 232 -8.69 21.08 -0.16
C LYS A 232 -8.07 21.43 1.17
N ALA A 233 -6.80 21.15 1.35
CA ALA A 233 -6.05 21.55 2.53
C ALA A 233 -5.05 22.65 2.19
N GLU A 234 -4.85 23.60 3.12
CA GLU A 234 -3.76 24.55 3.08
C GLU A 234 -2.89 24.34 4.31
N TYR A 235 -1.58 24.10 4.09
CA TYR A 235 -0.64 23.86 5.17
C TYR A 235 0.72 24.46 4.82
N ARG A 236 1.30 25.26 5.74
CA ARG A 236 2.58 25.96 5.56
C ARG A 236 2.67 26.74 4.22
N GLY A 237 1.57 27.41 3.84
CA GLY A 237 1.49 28.20 2.61
C GLY A 237 1.39 27.39 1.31
N GLN A 238 1.21 26.07 1.41
CA GLN A 238 1.03 25.15 0.27
C GLN A 238 -0.42 24.65 0.21
N ARG A 239 -0.94 24.51 -1.01
CA ARG A 239 -2.29 23.97 -1.26
C ARG A 239 -2.19 22.51 -1.67
N TYR A 240 -3.06 21.68 -1.10
CA TYR A 240 -3.18 20.25 -1.37
C TYR A 240 -4.61 19.94 -1.77
N HIS A 241 -4.80 19.48 -3.01
CA HIS A 241 -6.11 19.03 -3.46
C HIS A 241 -6.32 17.59 -3.00
N MET A 242 -7.51 17.34 -2.46
CA MET A 242 -7.92 16.00 -2.04
C MET A 242 -8.83 15.39 -3.10
N ASP A 243 -8.87 14.07 -3.13
CA ASP A 243 -9.85 13.36 -3.93
C ASP A 243 -11.26 13.63 -3.39
N TYR A 244 -12.22 13.75 -4.30
CA TYR A 244 -13.62 13.81 -3.91
C TYR A 244 -14.05 12.55 -3.17
N VAL A 245 -14.99 12.70 -2.25
CA VAL A 245 -15.67 11.59 -1.60
C VAL A 245 -17.11 11.59 -2.07
N GLU A 246 -17.50 10.48 -2.70
CA GLU A 246 -18.86 10.33 -3.23
C GLU A 246 -19.86 9.93 -2.12
N GLY A 247 -21.11 10.37 -2.24
CA GLY A 247 -22.19 9.91 -1.40
C GLY A 247 -22.68 8.52 -1.79
N ALA A 248 -23.04 7.70 -0.82
CA ALA A 248 -23.74 6.45 -1.07
C ALA A 248 -25.11 6.71 -1.72
N GLN A 249 -25.61 5.76 -2.51
CA GLN A 249 -26.89 5.85 -3.18
C GLN A 249 -27.87 4.80 -2.64
N SER A 250 -29.10 5.24 -2.38
CA SER A 250 -30.22 4.40 -1.97
C SER A 250 -31.50 4.95 -2.57
N PRO A 251 -32.39 4.11 -3.14
CA PRO A 251 -33.66 4.54 -3.68
C PRO A 251 -34.56 5.24 -2.67
N SER A 252 -34.49 4.88 -1.41
CA SER A 252 -35.26 5.49 -0.32
C SER A 252 -34.55 6.67 0.35
N ASN A 253 -33.31 6.97 -0.07
CA ASN A 253 -32.43 7.93 0.60
C ASN A 253 -32.22 7.58 2.09
N ASN A 254 -32.23 6.28 2.43
CA ASN A 254 -31.92 5.77 3.74
C ASN A 254 -30.60 5.01 3.72
N PHE A 255 -29.84 5.20 4.77
CA PHE A 255 -28.46 4.71 4.87
C PHE A 255 -28.23 4.09 6.25
N ILE A 256 -27.29 3.16 6.28
CA ILE A 256 -26.71 2.58 7.50
C ILE A 256 -25.20 2.76 7.44
N GLN A 257 -24.58 2.95 8.59
CA GLN A 257 -23.14 3.10 8.73
C GLN A 257 -22.64 2.25 9.87
N ILE A 258 -21.57 1.49 9.61
CA ILE A 258 -20.82 0.78 10.66
C ILE A 258 -19.48 1.49 10.91
N ILE A 259 -19.16 1.67 12.18
CA ILE A 259 -17.93 2.32 12.64
C ILE A 259 -17.28 1.42 13.67
N MET A 260 -15.97 1.26 13.61
CA MET A 260 -15.19 0.62 14.66
C MET A 260 -14.87 1.66 15.76
N SER A 261 -15.20 1.36 17.01
CA SER A 261 -15.03 2.30 18.11
C SER A 261 -13.56 2.56 18.46
N ASP A 262 -12.69 1.55 18.36
CA ASP A 262 -11.24 1.67 18.52
C ASP A 262 -10.56 1.36 17.17
N GLN A 263 -9.69 2.26 16.73
CA GLN A 263 -9.00 2.15 15.43
C GLN A 263 -7.71 1.30 15.50
N ARG A 264 -7.32 0.84 16.68
CA ARG A 264 -6.18 -0.07 16.81
C ARG A 264 -6.59 -1.46 16.34
N SER A 265 -5.70 -2.11 15.60
CA SER A 265 -5.91 -3.50 15.19
C SER A 265 -5.96 -4.40 16.43
N PRO A 266 -7.07 -5.09 16.69
CA PRO A 266 -7.15 -6.02 17.81
C PRO A 266 -6.28 -7.25 17.53
N ARG A 267 -5.79 -7.88 18.58
CA ARG A 267 -5.16 -9.19 18.48
C ARG A 267 -6.21 -10.30 18.55
N VAL A 268 -5.90 -11.44 17.94
CA VAL A 268 -6.71 -12.64 18.08
C VAL A 268 -6.99 -12.92 19.56
N GLY A 269 -8.27 -13.15 19.90
CA GLY A 269 -8.75 -13.32 21.27
C GLY A 269 -9.09 -12.03 22.01
N GLN A 270 -9.01 -10.87 21.37
CA GLN A 270 -9.49 -9.61 21.94
C GLN A 270 -10.88 -9.26 21.42
N GLU A 271 -11.63 -8.52 22.23
CA GLU A 271 -12.92 -7.96 21.83
C GLU A 271 -12.73 -6.71 20.97
N ILE A 272 -13.58 -6.56 19.97
CA ILE A 272 -13.72 -5.38 19.13
C ILE A 272 -15.15 -4.87 19.25
N GLU A 273 -15.31 -3.55 19.39
CA GLU A 273 -16.61 -2.90 19.50
C GLU A 273 -16.95 -2.15 18.22
N PHE A 274 -18.16 -2.37 17.73
CA PHE A 274 -18.74 -1.66 16.58
C PHE A 274 -19.94 -0.83 17.01
N GLU A 275 -20.05 0.34 16.40
CA GLU A 275 -21.21 1.21 16.45
C GLU A 275 -21.89 1.24 15.08
N VAL A 276 -23.19 1.07 15.06
CA VAL A 276 -24.01 1.14 13.85
C VAL A 276 -25.00 2.29 14.00
N ASN A 277 -25.03 3.15 12.99
CA ASN A 277 -25.93 4.29 12.90
C ASN A 277 -26.74 4.22 11.60
N ALA A 278 -28.01 4.54 11.65
CA ALA A 278 -28.91 4.56 10.50
C ALA A 278 -29.69 5.87 10.43
N THR A 279 -30.18 6.21 9.24
CA THR A 279 -30.99 7.40 9.01
C THR A 279 -32.46 7.24 9.39
N GLU A 280 -32.89 5.99 9.65
CA GLU A 280 -34.24 5.63 10.11
C GLU A 280 -34.19 4.61 11.25
N GLY A 281 -35.29 4.38 11.94
CA GLY A 281 -35.44 3.33 12.95
C GLY A 281 -35.40 1.94 12.32
N ILE A 282 -34.68 1.02 12.90
CA ILE A 282 -34.50 -0.36 12.43
C ILE A 282 -35.14 -1.30 13.46
N ASP A 283 -35.85 -2.34 13.00
CA ASP A 283 -36.38 -3.38 13.89
C ASP A 283 -35.38 -4.50 14.12
N LYS A 284 -34.67 -4.89 13.08
CA LYS A 284 -33.73 -6.00 13.10
C LYS A 284 -32.50 -5.68 12.27
N LEU A 285 -31.34 -5.70 12.90
CA LEU A 285 -30.04 -5.58 12.26
C LEU A 285 -29.45 -6.98 12.05
N ILE A 286 -28.92 -7.25 10.87
CA ILE A 286 -28.18 -8.47 10.58
C ILE A 286 -26.72 -8.08 10.35
N TYR A 287 -25.79 -8.88 10.83
CA TYR A 287 -24.38 -8.71 10.53
C TYR A 287 -23.68 -10.04 10.24
N GLU A 288 -22.72 -9.97 9.34
CA GLU A 288 -21.90 -11.08 8.90
C GLU A 288 -20.45 -10.67 8.93
N VAL A 289 -19.58 -11.54 9.45
CA VAL A 289 -18.13 -11.32 9.46
C VAL A 289 -17.47 -12.32 8.53
N MET A 290 -16.69 -11.82 7.61
CA MET A 290 -15.94 -12.61 6.66
C MET A 290 -14.45 -12.59 7.02
N GLY A 291 -13.79 -13.73 6.85
CA GLY A 291 -12.35 -13.87 7.01
C GLY A 291 -11.82 -14.96 6.09
N ARG A 292 -10.75 -14.68 5.36
CA ARG A 292 -10.12 -15.61 4.41
C ARG A 292 -11.09 -16.22 3.39
N GLY A 293 -12.04 -15.42 2.91
CA GLY A 293 -13.02 -15.85 1.90
C GLY A 293 -14.26 -16.58 2.42
N ASP A 294 -14.34 -16.86 3.74
CA ASP A 294 -15.46 -17.55 4.36
C ASP A 294 -16.28 -16.63 5.28
N ILE A 295 -17.57 -16.93 5.46
CA ILE A 295 -18.38 -16.30 6.50
C ILE A 295 -18.05 -16.99 7.83
N VAL A 296 -17.31 -16.30 8.70
CA VAL A 296 -16.87 -16.85 10.00
C VAL A 296 -17.88 -16.61 11.12
N LEU A 297 -18.80 -15.65 10.93
CA LEU A 297 -19.85 -15.34 11.91
C LEU A 297 -21.04 -14.68 11.19
N ALA A 298 -22.26 -15.12 11.51
CA ALA A 298 -23.49 -14.48 11.08
C ALA A 298 -24.47 -14.39 12.28
N ARG A 299 -25.01 -13.20 12.56
CA ARG A 299 -25.92 -12.96 13.68
C ARG A 299 -26.92 -11.86 13.37
N SER A 300 -27.95 -11.74 14.20
CA SER A 300 -28.92 -10.65 14.17
C SER A 300 -29.11 -10.03 15.55
N ILE A 301 -29.47 -8.75 15.57
CA ILE A 301 -29.76 -7.95 16.76
C ILE A 301 -31.16 -7.37 16.60
N GLU A 302 -32.05 -7.56 17.59
CA GLU A 302 -33.35 -6.90 17.65
C GLU A 302 -33.15 -5.45 18.12
N MET A 303 -33.61 -4.49 17.35
CA MET A 303 -33.34 -3.06 17.53
C MET A 303 -34.50 -2.26 18.13
N ALA A 304 -35.69 -2.82 18.16
CA ALA A 304 -36.91 -2.17 18.70
C ALA A 304 -37.17 -0.74 18.12
N ASN A 305 -36.97 -0.59 16.80
CA ASN A 305 -37.14 0.67 16.06
C ASN A 305 -36.19 1.80 16.49
N THR A 306 -34.95 1.44 16.88
CA THR A 306 -33.88 2.41 17.15
C THR A 306 -32.99 2.60 15.91
N SER A 307 -32.38 3.79 15.79
CA SER A 307 -31.48 4.10 14.69
C SER A 307 -30.01 3.88 15.01
N THR A 308 -29.71 3.52 16.28
CA THR A 308 -28.31 3.34 16.70
C THR A 308 -28.18 2.11 17.61
N THR A 309 -27.05 1.39 17.48
CA THR A 309 -26.71 0.30 18.38
C THR A 309 -25.20 0.12 18.47
N ARG A 310 -24.75 -0.53 19.56
CA ARG A 310 -23.36 -0.98 19.72
C ARG A 310 -23.34 -2.46 20.07
N PHE A 311 -22.38 -3.15 19.52
CA PHE A 311 -22.17 -4.57 19.84
C PHE A 311 -20.69 -4.91 19.81
N ARG A 312 -20.34 -6.02 20.45
CA ARG A 312 -18.98 -6.53 20.54
C ARG A 312 -18.88 -7.91 19.97
N LEU A 313 -17.74 -8.21 19.39
CA LEU A 313 -17.39 -9.55 18.95
C LEU A 313 -15.95 -9.89 19.36
N MET A 314 -15.71 -11.18 19.61
CA MET A 314 -14.39 -11.72 19.89
C MET A 314 -13.67 -12.04 18.58
N THR A 315 -12.45 -11.54 18.42
CA THR A 315 -11.64 -11.83 17.23
C THR A 315 -11.09 -13.26 17.26
N THR A 316 -11.05 -13.90 16.11
CA THR A 316 -10.57 -15.28 15.94
C THR A 316 -9.42 -15.35 14.94
N HIS A 317 -8.69 -16.48 14.93
CA HIS A 317 -7.64 -16.70 13.91
C HIS A 317 -8.15 -16.72 12.48
N GLN A 318 -9.42 -17.08 12.25
CA GLN A 318 -10.03 -17.04 10.92
C GLN A 318 -10.24 -15.60 10.42
N MET A 319 -10.29 -14.64 11.35
CA MET A 319 -10.40 -13.21 11.05
C MET A 319 -9.04 -12.56 10.73
N ALA A 320 -7.91 -13.20 11.07
CA ALA A 320 -6.57 -12.66 10.82
C ALA A 320 -6.02 -13.12 9.46
N PRO A 321 -5.29 -12.30 8.69
CA PRO A 321 -4.82 -10.95 9.04
C PRO A 321 -5.86 -9.85 8.83
N LYS A 322 -6.83 -10.06 7.93
CA LYS A 322 -7.86 -9.10 7.55
C LYS A 322 -9.23 -9.72 7.54
N SER A 323 -10.20 -8.97 8.00
CA SER A 323 -11.61 -9.34 7.97
C SER A 323 -12.49 -8.20 7.47
N ARG A 324 -13.68 -8.57 7.06
CA ARG A 324 -14.74 -7.64 6.65
C ARG A 324 -15.99 -7.94 7.46
N ILE A 325 -16.61 -6.91 8.01
CA ILE A 325 -17.94 -7.00 8.58
C ILE A 325 -18.95 -6.31 7.66
N ILE A 326 -20.04 -6.99 7.38
CA ILE A 326 -21.17 -6.47 6.61
C ILE A 326 -22.34 -6.34 7.58
N VAL A 327 -23.00 -5.20 7.58
CA VAL A 327 -24.23 -4.96 8.34
C VAL A 327 -25.34 -4.58 7.38
N TYR A 328 -26.53 -5.09 7.61
CA TYR A 328 -27.68 -4.74 6.78
C TYR A 328 -29.00 -4.93 7.52
N TYR A 329 -30.04 -4.25 7.00
CA TYR A 329 -31.42 -4.45 7.41
C TYR A 329 -32.33 -4.41 6.19
N VAL A 330 -33.54 -4.94 6.33
CA VAL A 330 -34.57 -4.95 5.29
C VAL A 330 -35.69 -4.01 5.70
N ARG A 331 -35.96 -3.02 4.89
CA ARG A 331 -37.04 -2.07 5.11
C ARG A 331 -38.43 -2.76 4.96
N ARG A 332 -39.34 -2.42 5.86
CA ARG A 332 -40.71 -3.01 5.82
C ARG A 332 -41.51 -2.54 4.61
N ASP A 333 -41.40 -1.25 4.25
CA ASP A 333 -42.25 -0.59 3.28
C ASP A 333 -42.05 -1.11 1.86
N ASN A 334 -40.78 -1.11 1.40
CA ASN A 334 -40.43 -1.39 0.00
C ASN A 334 -39.56 -2.62 -0.17
N LYS A 335 -39.23 -3.35 0.92
CA LYS A 335 -38.33 -4.50 0.92
C LYS A 335 -36.89 -4.18 0.47
N GLU A 336 -36.53 -2.91 0.48
CA GLU A 336 -35.16 -2.50 0.19
C GLU A 336 -34.19 -3.03 1.25
N ILE A 337 -33.07 -3.59 0.80
CA ILE A 337 -31.95 -3.96 1.65
C ILE A 337 -31.01 -2.78 1.70
N VAL A 338 -30.77 -2.26 2.89
CA VAL A 338 -29.81 -1.17 3.14
C VAL A 338 -28.63 -1.77 3.88
N ALA A 339 -27.43 -1.61 3.33
CA ALA A 339 -26.23 -2.24 3.86
C ALA A 339 -25.04 -1.28 3.96
N ASP A 340 -24.09 -1.65 4.79
CA ASP A 340 -22.75 -1.08 4.85
C ASP A 340 -21.73 -2.16 5.21
N ALA A 341 -20.46 -1.91 4.89
CA ALA A 341 -19.38 -2.83 5.20
C ALA A 341 -18.12 -2.08 5.65
N LEU A 342 -17.36 -2.72 6.53
CA LEU A 342 -16.11 -2.20 7.06
C LEU A 342 -15.05 -3.29 7.04
N ASN A 343 -13.87 -2.98 6.53
CA ASN A 343 -12.68 -3.82 6.64
C ASN A 343 -11.93 -3.49 7.94
N PHE A 344 -11.39 -4.50 8.60
CA PHE A 344 -10.55 -4.33 9.78
C PHE A 344 -9.44 -5.38 9.81
N ASP A 345 -8.29 -4.97 10.33
CA ASP A 345 -7.13 -5.84 10.47
C ASP A 345 -7.14 -6.51 11.83
N VAL A 346 -6.62 -7.75 11.89
CA VAL A 346 -6.49 -8.54 13.13
C VAL A 346 -5.06 -9.05 13.24
N GLU A 347 -4.37 -8.67 14.31
CA GLU A 347 -3.03 -9.16 14.61
C GLU A 347 -3.03 -10.59 15.15
N GLY A 348 -1.89 -11.31 15.03
CA GLY A 348 -1.75 -12.65 15.59
C GLY A 348 -2.09 -13.75 14.60
N VAL A 349 -1.69 -13.56 13.35
CA VAL A 349 -1.88 -14.54 12.24
C VAL A 349 -1.28 -15.90 12.56
N PHE A 350 -0.09 -15.91 13.17
CA PHE A 350 0.67 -17.13 13.43
C PHE A 350 0.29 -17.73 14.78
N LYS A 351 -0.24 -18.96 14.76
CA LYS A 351 -0.58 -19.73 15.99
C LYS A 351 0.67 -20.29 16.67
N THR A 352 1.69 -20.60 15.88
CA THR A 352 2.89 -21.30 16.35
C THR A 352 4.07 -20.32 16.32
N PRO A 353 4.52 -19.83 17.50
CA PRO A 353 5.71 -19.02 17.57
C PRO A 353 6.95 -19.89 17.30
N VAL A 354 7.94 -19.35 16.60
CA VAL A 354 9.23 -19.96 16.37
C VAL A 354 10.31 -18.95 16.72
N ALA A 355 11.24 -19.37 17.58
CA ALA A 355 12.42 -18.59 17.91
C ALA A 355 13.66 -19.44 17.64
N ILE A 356 14.69 -18.81 17.05
CA ILE A 356 15.97 -19.43 16.78
C ILE A 356 17.07 -18.64 17.50
N ASP A 357 17.99 -19.34 18.13
CA ASP A 357 19.12 -18.77 18.83
C ASP A 357 20.36 -19.63 18.60
N THR A 358 21.53 -19.02 18.69
CA THR A 358 22.82 -19.69 18.53
C THR A 358 23.69 -19.45 19.75
N ASP A 359 24.45 -20.46 20.15
CA ASP A 359 25.36 -20.38 21.31
C ASP A 359 26.49 -19.37 21.09
N VAL A 360 26.85 -19.08 19.86
CA VAL A 360 27.89 -18.11 19.47
C VAL A 360 27.43 -17.24 18.31
N ARG A 361 27.83 -15.97 18.31
CA ARG A 361 27.55 -15.04 17.20
C ARG A 361 28.61 -15.08 16.10
N GLU A 362 29.85 -15.37 16.48
CA GLU A 362 31.01 -15.47 15.57
C GLU A 362 31.86 -16.68 15.94
N THR A 363 32.33 -17.38 14.93
CA THR A 363 33.20 -18.56 15.14
C THR A 363 34.15 -18.78 13.96
N LYS A 364 35.11 -19.66 14.13
CA LYS A 364 36.07 -20.03 13.08
C LYS A 364 35.46 -21.06 12.12
N PRO A 365 35.85 -21.08 10.84
CA PRO A 365 35.47 -22.13 9.91
C PRO A 365 35.77 -23.52 10.47
N GLY A 366 34.82 -24.45 10.32
CA GLY A 366 34.94 -25.83 10.83
C GLY A 366 34.58 -26.01 12.30
N ALA A 367 34.33 -24.96 13.07
CA ALA A 367 33.87 -25.08 14.45
C ALA A 367 32.39 -25.52 14.52
N ARG A 368 32.06 -26.22 15.61
CA ARG A 368 30.67 -26.61 15.87
C ARG A 368 29.87 -25.43 16.47
N VAL A 369 28.67 -25.19 15.97
CA VAL A 369 27.73 -24.23 16.49
C VAL A 369 26.46 -24.94 16.90
N GLN A 370 25.94 -24.63 18.11
CA GLN A 370 24.69 -25.16 18.58
C GLN A 370 23.58 -24.20 18.20
N VAL A 371 22.63 -24.67 17.39
CA VAL A 371 21.42 -23.94 17.01
C VAL A 371 20.26 -24.44 17.89
N LYS A 372 19.68 -23.52 18.65
CA LYS A 372 18.51 -23.80 19.51
C LYS A 372 17.26 -23.25 18.87
N VAL A 373 16.29 -24.12 18.61
CA VAL A 373 14.97 -23.73 18.12
C VAL A 373 13.91 -23.95 19.23
N SER A 374 13.15 -22.94 19.52
CA SER A 374 12.06 -22.97 20.50
C SER A 374 10.74 -22.75 19.79
N THR A 375 9.79 -23.67 19.98
CA THR A 375 8.45 -23.61 19.39
C THR A 375 7.45 -24.40 20.24
N MET A 376 6.20 -24.51 19.80
CA MET A 376 5.18 -25.30 20.47
C MET A 376 5.48 -26.81 20.38
N PRO A 377 5.02 -27.63 21.37
CA PRO A 377 5.14 -29.09 21.31
C PRO A 377 4.56 -29.65 20.01
N GLN A 378 5.20 -30.66 19.44
CA GLN A 378 4.78 -31.38 18.22
C GLN A 378 4.79 -30.52 16.94
N ALA A 379 5.39 -29.35 16.94
CA ALA A 379 5.58 -28.57 15.71
C ALA A 379 6.69 -29.20 14.86
N TYR A 380 6.46 -29.24 13.54
CA TYR A 380 7.49 -29.59 12.57
C TYR A 380 8.34 -28.35 12.31
N VAL A 381 9.67 -28.48 12.35
CA VAL A 381 10.60 -27.39 12.13
C VAL A 381 11.56 -27.74 11.00
N GLY A 382 11.57 -26.91 9.96
CA GLY A 382 12.59 -26.93 8.91
C GLY A 382 13.67 -25.89 9.23
N ILE A 383 14.95 -26.30 9.13
CA ILE A 383 16.10 -25.41 9.32
C ILE A 383 16.85 -25.31 8.00
N LEU A 384 17.09 -24.08 7.53
CA LEU A 384 17.86 -23.79 6.33
C LEU A 384 19.05 -22.90 6.70
N GLY A 385 20.25 -23.33 6.34
CA GLY A 385 21.47 -22.53 6.42
C GLY A 385 21.92 -22.11 5.02
N ILE A 386 22.05 -20.80 4.80
CA ILE A 386 22.46 -20.24 3.50
C ILE A 386 23.70 -19.39 3.71
N ASP A 387 24.72 -19.58 2.85
CA ASP A 387 25.87 -18.69 2.81
C ASP A 387 25.45 -17.29 2.36
N GLN A 388 25.93 -16.26 3.06
CA GLN A 388 25.59 -14.88 2.77
C GLN A 388 25.97 -14.46 1.34
N SER A 389 27.03 -15.03 0.78
CA SER A 389 27.45 -14.75 -0.59
C SER A 389 26.41 -15.18 -1.64
N VAL A 390 25.62 -16.21 -1.35
CA VAL A 390 24.52 -16.66 -2.22
C VAL A 390 23.40 -15.62 -2.26
N LEU A 391 23.15 -14.90 -1.15
CA LEU A 391 22.15 -13.84 -1.08
C LEU A 391 22.52 -12.62 -1.93
N LEU A 392 23.82 -12.39 -2.17
CA LEU A 392 24.30 -11.33 -3.08
C LEU A 392 23.99 -11.65 -4.55
N LEU A 393 23.86 -12.92 -4.90
CA LEU A 393 23.56 -13.35 -6.28
C LEU A 393 22.06 -13.32 -6.57
N LYS A 394 21.24 -13.79 -5.66
CA LYS A 394 19.79 -13.80 -5.78
C LYS A 394 19.15 -13.84 -4.39
N SER A 395 18.34 -12.84 -4.07
CA SER A 395 17.45 -12.86 -2.92
C SER A 395 16.08 -13.48 -3.30
N GLY A 396 15.31 -13.93 -2.33
CA GLY A 396 13.90 -14.31 -2.53
C GLY A 396 13.63 -15.81 -2.70
N ASN A 397 14.56 -16.68 -2.28
CA ASN A 397 14.32 -18.13 -2.21
C ASN A 397 13.83 -18.59 -0.83
N ASP A 398 13.62 -17.64 0.08
CA ASP A 398 13.18 -17.90 1.45
C ASP A 398 11.70 -17.54 1.61
N ILE A 399 10.99 -18.25 2.48
CA ILE A 399 9.60 -17.94 2.82
C ILE A 399 9.64 -16.98 3.98
N THR A 400 9.20 -15.74 3.75
CA THR A 400 9.08 -14.72 4.80
C THR A 400 7.71 -14.77 5.47
N GLN A 401 7.61 -14.18 6.67
CA GLN A 401 6.31 -13.99 7.31
C GLN A 401 5.34 -13.21 6.42
N GLN A 402 5.87 -12.23 5.66
CA GLN A 402 5.07 -11.42 4.75
C GLN A 402 4.51 -12.23 3.57
N ASP A 403 5.27 -13.21 3.04
CA ASP A 403 4.78 -14.09 1.99
C ASP A 403 3.58 -14.91 2.46
N VAL A 404 3.61 -15.41 3.70
CA VAL A 404 2.49 -16.15 4.29
C VAL A 404 1.28 -15.23 4.54
N ILE A 405 1.51 -13.99 5.01
CA ILE A 405 0.44 -13.00 5.20
C ILE A 405 -0.19 -12.65 3.85
N ASN A 406 0.61 -12.37 2.82
CA ASN A 406 0.12 -12.06 1.47
C ASN A 406 -0.69 -13.22 0.88
N GLU A 407 -0.25 -14.46 1.11
CA GLU A 407 -0.99 -15.64 0.68
C GLU A 407 -2.34 -15.73 1.39
N LEU A 408 -2.39 -15.51 2.72
CA LEU A 408 -3.65 -15.51 3.47
C LEU A 408 -4.59 -14.38 3.05
N GLU A 409 -4.05 -13.21 2.70
CA GLU A 409 -4.83 -12.09 2.17
C GLU A 409 -5.37 -12.38 0.76
N SER A 410 -4.68 -13.22 -0.03
CA SER A 410 -5.13 -13.61 -1.36
C SER A 410 -6.42 -14.42 -1.36
N TYR A 411 -6.76 -15.08 -0.25
CA TYR A 411 -8.04 -15.78 -0.06
C TYR A 411 -9.22 -14.84 0.22
N ASP A 412 -8.97 -13.54 0.46
CA ASP A 412 -10.07 -12.58 0.55
C ASP A 412 -10.78 -12.49 -0.81
N SER A 413 -12.01 -12.95 -0.85
CA SER A 413 -12.87 -12.91 -2.06
C SER A 413 -13.34 -11.51 -2.41
N GLY A 414 -13.08 -10.53 -1.56
CA GLY A 414 -13.36 -9.13 -1.82
C GLY A 414 -12.56 -8.65 -3.02
N LYS A 415 -13.23 -8.02 -3.97
CA LYS A 415 -12.55 -7.31 -5.05
C LYS A 415 -11.77 -6.15 -4.45
N THR A 416 -10.51 -6.39 -4.14
CA THR A 416 -9.56 -5.31 -3.94
C THR A 416 -9.36 -4.65 -5.30
N GLU A 417 -10.18 -3.68 -5.62
CA GLU A 417 -9.80 -2.74 -6.67
C GLU A 417 -8.51 -2.06 -6.18
N LYS A 418 -7.37 -2.58 -6.63
CA LYS A 418 -6.18 -1.73 -6.72
C LYS A 418 -6.68 -0.53 -7.53
N PRO A 419 -6.52 0.71 -7.04
CA PRO A 419 -6.89 1.86 -7.84
C PRO A 419 -6.12 1.73 -9.15
N HIS A 420 -6.81 1.28 -10.18
CA HIS A 420 -6.31 1.30 -11.52
C HIS A 420 -6.39 2.77 -11.89
N PHE A 421 -5.31 3.50 -11.62
CA PHE A 421 -5.13 4.82 -12.23
C PHE A 421 -5.06 4.57 -13.72
N PRO A 422 -6.11 4.90 -14.50
CA PRO A 422 -5.96 4.90 -15.94
C PRO A 422 -4.85 5.91 -16.22
N TYR A 423 -3.83 5.48 -16.91
CA TYR A 423 -2.78 6.33 -17.44
C TYR A 423 -3.46 7.49 -18.17
N PHE A 424 -3.41 8.67 -17.61
CA PHE A 424 -3.78 9.89 -18.27
C PHE A 424 -2.64 10.19 -19.25
N GLU A 425 -2.78 9.78 -20.52
CA GLU A 425 -2.03 10.40 -21.60
C GLU A 425 -2.59 11.80 -21.79
N PRO A 426 -1.84 12.87 -21.54
CA PRO A 426 -2.28 14.20 -21.91
C PRO A 426 -2.18 14.31 -23.44
N ARG A 427 -3.29 14.08 -24.13
CA ARG A 427 -3.40 14.48 -25.54
C ARG A 427 -3.44 16.00 -25.58
N ILE A 428 -2.34 16.60 -26.01
CA ILE A 428 -2.23 18.02 -26.35
C ILE A 428 -3.25 18.31 -27.47
N GLY A 429 -4.23 19.19 -27.17
CA GLY A 429 -5.08 19.83 -28.18
C GLY A 429 -6.52 19.33 -28.30
N GLY A 430 -7.06 18.52 -27.39
CA GLY A 430 -8.46 18.11 -27.39
C GLY A 430 -9.24 18.74 -26.24
N ARG A 431 -10.42 19.34 -26.51
CA ARG A 431 -11.40 19.67 -25.49
C ARG A 431 -11.57 18.45 -24.59
N PHE A 432 -11.29 18.60 -23.29
CA PHE A 432 -11.56 17.57 -22.28
C PHE A 432 -13.04 17.18 -22.37
N LYS A 433 -13.35 16.12 -23.09
CA LYS A 433 -14.53 15.33 -22.75
C LYS A 433 -14.24 14.79 -21.38
N ARG A 434 -14.88 15.33 -20.35
CA ARG A 434 -14.97 14.70 -19.03
C ARG A 434 -15.41 13.27 -19.30
N SER A 435 -14.47 12.33 -19.28
CA SER A 435 -14.83 10.94 -19.23
C SER A 435 -15.49 10.78 -17.88
N LEU A 436 -16.77 10.48 -17.90
CA LEU A 436 -17.60 10.11 -16.74
C LEU A 436 -17.09 8.74 -16.23
N TRP A 437 -15.87 8.70 -15.75
CA TRP A 437 -15.37 7.64 -14.90
C TRP A 437 -15.60 8.08 -13.45
N TRP A 438 -16.81 7.90 -13.01
CA TRP A 438 -17.16 7.94 -11.61
C TRP A 438 -16.70 6.61 -11.01
N PRO A 439 -15.81 6.57 -10.02
CA PRO A 439 -15.75 5.43 -9.13
C PRO A 439 -17.13 5.35 -8.49
N GLY A 440 -17.92 4.35 -8.86
CA GLY A 440 -19.33 4.26 -8.52
C GLY A 440 -19.55 4.50 -7.04
N SER A 441 -20.58 5.28 -6.73
CA SER A 441 -21.12 5.39 -5.37
C SER A 441 -21.48 4.00 -4.88
N SER A 442 -21.12 3.65 -3.63
CA SER A 442 -21.42 2.33 -3.08
C SER A 442 -22.93 2.15 -2.94
N THR A 443 -23.47 1.27 -3.74
CA THR A 443 -24.83 0.76 -3.61
C THR A 443 -24.81 -0.50 -2.75
N THR A 444 -25.95 -0.90 -2.23
CA THR A 444 -26.09 -2.17 -1.50
C THR A 444 -25.58 -3.36 -2.33
N GLY A 445 -25.87 -3.40 -3.63
CA GLY A 445 -25.39 -4.45 -4.51
C GLY A 445 -23.88 -4.51 -4.62
N GLU A 446 -23.23 -3.35 -4.77
CA GLU A 446 -21.75 -3.27 -4.81
C GLU A 446 -21.12 -3.70 -3.49
N ILE A 447 -21.71 -3.37 -2.34
CA ILE A 447 -21.20 -3.79 -1.02
C ILE A 447 -21.13 -5.32 -0.94
N PHE A 448 -22.18 -6.02 -1.39
CA PHE A 448 -22.20 -7.48 -1.40
C PHE A 448 -21.27 -8.07 -2.46
N ASP A 449 -21.28 -7.52 -3.68
CA ASP A 449 -20.40 -7.97 -4.77
C ASP A 449 -18.91 -7.79 -4.42
N ASP A 450 -18.56 -6.66 -3.82
CA ASP A 450 -17.19 -6.36 -3.34
C ASP A 450 -16.78 -7.27 -2.16
N SER A 451 -17.75 -7.81 -1.45
CA SER A 451 -17.52 -8.76 -0.36
C SER A 451 -17.48 -10.22 -0.83
N GLY A 452 -17.75 -10.48 -2.12
CA GLY A 452 -17.85 -11.83 -2.66
C GLY A 452 -19.06 -12.62 -2.14
N VAL A 453 -20.06 -11.94 -1.57
CA VAL A 453 -21.26 -12.58 -1.01
C VAL A 453 -22.36 -12.61 -2.04
N VAL A 454 -22.92 -13.79 -2.29
CA VAL A 454 -24.11 -13.96 -3.12
C VAL A 454 -25.35 -13.96 -2.23
N ILE A 455 -26.24 -13.01 -2.46
CA ILE A 455 -27.52 -12.94 -1.75
C ILE A 455 -28.64 -13.50 -2.61
N LEU A 456 -29.36 -14.46 -2.06
CA LEU A 456 -30.62 -14.96 -2.60
C LEU A 456 -31.76 -14.40 -1.73
N SER A 457 -32.47 -13.40 -2.23
CA SER A 457 -33.53 -12.70 -1.50
C SER A 457 -34.62 -12.24 -2.44
N ASN A 458 -35.85 -12.13 -1.93
CA ASN A 458 -36.96 -11.42 -2.58
C ASN A 458 -36.98 -9.93 -2.22
N GLY A 459 -35.98 -9.43 -1.48
CA GLY A 459 -35.78 -8.04 -1.19
C GLY A 459 -35.22 -7.26 -2.38
N MET A 460 -35.36 -5.95 -2.35
CA MET A 460 -34.82 -5.06 -3.36
C MET A 460 -33.36 -4.70 -3.04
N ILE A 461 -32.43 -5.18 -3.86
CA ILE A 461 -31.01 -4.82 -3.78
C ILE A 461 -30.76 -3.76 -4.86
N HIS A 462 -30.43 -2.55 -4.43
CA HIS A 462 -30.06 -1.47 -5.34
C HIS A 462 -28.69 -1.73 -5.96
N ARG A 463 -28.60 -1.67 -7.29
CA ARG A 463 -27.37 -1.79 -8.09
C ARG A 463 -27.26 -0.63 -9.05
N THR A 464 -26.09 -0.06 -9.19
CA THR A 464 -25.84 0.94 -10.22
C THR A 464 -25.89 0.28 -11.60
N ILE A 465 -26.73 0.80 -12.49
CA ILE A 465 -26.78 0.32 -13.88
C ILE A 465 -25.64 0.97 -14.63
N HIS A 466 -24.56 0.22 -14.82
CA HIS A 466 -23.48 0.62 -15.73
C HIS A 466 -23.94 0.37 -17.16
N TRP A 467 -24.37 1.40 -17.87
CA TRP A 467 -24.57 1.33 -19.30
C TRP A 467 -23.21 1.12 -19.97
N ARG A 468 -22.83 -0.14 -20.22
CA ARG A 468 -21.81 -0.44 -21.23
C ARG A 468 -22.39 -0.04 -22.58
N LYS A 469 -22.05 1.15 -23.07
CA LYS A 469 -22.13 1.40 -24.51
C LYS A 469 -21.05 0.53 -25.15
N SER A 470 -21.44 -0.64 -25.66
CA SER A 470 -20.67 -1.30 -26.70
C SER A 470 -20.66 -0.35 -27.89
N PHE A 471 -19.57 0.32 -28.15
CA PHE A 471 -19.33 0.89 -29.46
C PHE A 471 -18.92 -0.28 -30.35
N ASP A 472 -19.91 -0.89 -31.01
CA ASP A 472 -19.64 -1.66 -32.20
C ASP A 472 -19.10 -0.68 -33.24
N ILE A 473 -17.82 -0.83 -33.56
CA ILE A 473 -17.17 -0.12 -34.67
C ILE A 473 -17.55 -0.94 -35.92
N PHE A 474 -18.38 -0.32 -36.76
CA PHE A 474 -18.48 -0.71 -38.17
C PHE A 474 -17.31 -0.17 -38.93
#